data_1ff4e8f7e9e4bb631652d8282223e7cb
#
_entry.id   1ff4e8f7e9e4bb631652d8282223e7cb
#
_cell.length_a   1.000
_cell.length_b   1.000
_cell.length_c   1.000
_cell.angle_alpha   90.00
_cell.angle_beta   90.00
_cell.angle_gamma   90.00
#
_symmetry.space_group_name_H-M   'P 1'
#
loop_
_entity.id
_entity.type
_entity.pdbx_description
1 polymer ?
#
loop_
_entity_poly.entity_id
_entity_poly.type
_entity_poly.pdbx_seq_one_letter_code
_entity_poly.pdbx_strand_id
1 'polypeptide(L)'
;DHYAVTTPAAPNLPVEFNVRRSKGYEGMAQSPDGRFLYPLLEGPLWNGETKGNEEVDGKEVLRILEFDVQNEKWTGRSWFFPLEQKGLAIGDFNMIDATTALIIERDNGEGTADRACAAGQKGPDCFHDLAKFKRVVKIEMTEANLGKLVRKVGFIDLLKIADPEGKAKQGAIDGVLPFPFFTIENVDVVDRANGIIVVGNDNNLPFSS
;
A
#
# COMPACT_ATOMS: atom_id res chain seq x y z
N ASP A 1 -19.67 14.80 2.53
CA ASP A 1 -18.88 13.93 1.66
C ASP A 1 -17.39 14.08 2.00
N HIS A 2 -16.95 13.36 3.04
CA HIS A 2 -15.61 13.53 3.62
C HIS A 2 -14.47 12.92 2.78
N TYR A 3 -14.80 12.36 1.63
CA TYR A 3 -13.81 11.82 0.67
C TYR A 3 -13.53 12.78 -0.49
N ALA A 4 -14.28 13.86 -0.61
CA ALA A 4 -14.05 14.85 -1.64
C ALA A 4 -12.92 15.80 -1.25
N VAL A 5 -12.01 16.04 -2.18
CA VAL A 5 -11.01 17.11 -2.06
C VAL A 5 -11.61 18.37 -2.65
N THR A 6 -11.70 19.43 -1.86
CA THR A 6 -12.16 20.72 -2.34
C THR A 6 -11.06 21.41 -3.14
N THR A 7 -11.39 21.89 -4.33
CA THR A 7 -10.48 22.74 -5.10
C THR A 7 -10.63 24.21 -4.69
N PRO A 8 -9.55 25.01 -4.67
CA PRO A 8 -9.67 26.44 -4.36
C PRO A 8 -10.49 27.16 -5.42
N ALA A 9 -11.24 28.17 -5.00
CA ALA A 9 -12.04 29.02 -5.90
C ALA A 9 -11.18 29.86 -6.86
N ALA A 10 -9.89 30.05 -6.56
CA ALA A 10 -8.93 30.74 -7.41
C ALA A 10 -7.51 30.17 -7.20
N PRO A 11 -6.59 30.36 -8.17
CA PRO A 11 -5.19 29.93 -8.02
C PRO A 11 -4.56 30.53 -6.75
N ASN A 12 -3.72 29.75 -6.09
CA ASN A 12 -2.96 30.13 -4.89
C ASN A 12 -3.77 30.39 -3.60
N LEU A 13 -5.08 30.11 -3.60
CA LEU A 13 -5.83 30.13 -2.36
C LEU A 13 -5.61 28.84 -1.55
N PRO A 14 -5.67 28.93 -0.21
CA PRO A 14 -5.65 27.75 0.63
C PRO A 14 -6.78 26.78 0.28
N VAL A 15 -6.47 25.50 0.25
CA VAL A 15 -7.46 24.43 0.08
C VAL A 15 -7.59 23.71 1.41
N GLU A 16 -8.80 23.62 1.91
CA GLU A 16 -9.09 22.66 2.96
C GLU A 16 -9.05 21.26 2.39
N PHE A 17 -8.33 20.37 3.04
CA PHE A 17 -8.18 18.98 2.61
C PHE A 17 -8.24 18.03 3.80
N ASN A 18 -8.79 16.86 3.55
CA ASN A 18 -8.76 15.72 4.46
C ASN A 18 -7.92 14.56 3.93
N VAL A 19 -7.41 14.67 2.70
CA VAL A 19 -6.45 13.75 2.10
C VAL A 19 -5.25 14.56 1.64
N ARG A 20 -4.06 14.21 2.09
CA ARG A 20 -2.81 14.87 1.67
C ARG A 20 -2.55 14.62 0.19
N ARG A 21 -1.79 15.54 -0.44
CA ARG A 21 -1.36 15.38 -1.83
C ARG A 21 -0.68 14.03 -2.04
N SER A 22 -1.02 13.34 -3.13
CA SER A 22 -0.52 12.01 -3.48
C SER A 22 -0.78 10.95 -2.39
N LYS A 23 -1.92 11.05 -1.68
CA LYS A 23 -2.36 10.10 -0.65
C LYS A 23 -3.83 9.72 -0.83
N GLY A 24 -4.31 9.79 -2.07
CA GLY A 24 -5.66 9.40 -2.45
C GLY A 24 -5.86 7.88 -2.47
N TYR A 25 -6.81 7.42 -3.28
CA TYR A 25 -7.03 6.00 -3.48
C TYR A 25 -5.92 5.41 -4.36
N GLU A 26 -5.23 4.40 -3.85
CA GLU A 26 -4.13 3.71 -4.54
C GLU A 26 -4.51 2.25 -4.81
N GLY A 27 -4.95 1.53 -3.79
CA GLY A 27 -5.43 0.16 -3.95
C GLY A 27 -6.94 0.10 -4.16
N MET A 28 -7.41 -0.82 -5.02
CA MET A 28 -8.83 -1.09 -5.20
C MET A 28 -9.07 -2.58 -5.41
N ALA A 29 -9.53 -3.26 -4.38
CA ALA A 29 -9.92 -4.66 -4.48
C ALA A 29 -11.36 -4.82 -4.97
N GLN A 30 -11.67 -5.95 -5.61
CA GLN A 30 -13.01 -6.36 -5.98
C GLN A 30 -13.40 -7.61 -5.21
N SER A 31 -14.66 -7.69 -4.75
CA SER A 31 -15.19 -8.93 -4.18
C SER A 31 -15.19 -10.06 -5.22
N PRO A 32 -15.03 -11.34 -4.82
CA PRO A 32 -14.96 -12.46 -5.77
C PRO A 32 -16.20 -12.62 -6.68
N ASP A 33 -17.35 -12.15 -6.24
CA ASP A 33 -18.60 -12.14 -7.00
C ASP A 33 -18.76 -10.87 -7.87
N GLY A 34 -17.81 -9.94 -7.83
CA GLY A 34 -17.83 -8.70 -8.59
C GLY A 34 -18.83 -7.65 -8.09
N ARG A 35 -19.53 -7.90 -6.98
CA ARG A 35 -20.58 -7.01 -6.49
C ARG A 35 -20.05 -5.78 -5.80
N PHE A 36 -18.94 -5.89 -5.06
CA PHE A 36 -18.40 -4.79 -4.27
C PHE A 36 -16.99 -4.42 -4.74
N LEU A 37 -16.72 -3.13 -4.71
CA LEU A 37 -15.38 -2.57 -4.80
C LEU A 37 -14.96 -2.06 -3.43
N TYR A 38 -13.69 -2.25 -3.13
CA TYR A 38 -13.07 -1.84 -1.86
C TYR A 38 -11.88 -0.90 -2.14
N PRO A 39 -12.14 0.40 -2.36
CA PRO A 39 -11.03 1.35 -2.48
C PRO A 39 -10.35 1.57 -1.13
N LEU A 40 -9.02 1.65 -1.16
CA LEU A 40 -8.14 1.87 -0.02
C LEU A 40 -7.29 3.13 -0.26
N LEU A 41 -7.28 4.03 0.72
CA LEU A 41 -6.42 5.22 0.67
C LEU A 41 -4.94 4.83 0.82
N GLU A 42 -4.06 5.51 0.10
CA GLU A 42 -2.61 5.35 0.23
C GLU A 42 -2.08 5.91 1.55
N GLY A 43 -2.68 6.98 2.03
CA GLY A 43 -2.32 7.62 3.29
C GLY A 43 -3.50 7.85 4.22
N PRO A 44 -3.24 8.12 5.52
CA PRO A 44 -4.28 8.40 6.51
C PRO A 44 -5.05 9.67 6.16
N LEU A 45 -6.31 9.74 6.57
CA LEU A 45 -7.04 11.00 6.54
C LEU A 45 -6.35 12.02 7.44
N TRP A 46 -6.33 13.26 6.97
CA TRP A 46 -5.76 14.39 7.67
C TRP A 46 -6.85 15.22 8.35
N ASN A 47 -6.66 15.49 9.63
CA ASN A 47 -7.51 16.42 10.36
C ASN A 47 -6.81 17.79 10.45
N GLY A 48 -7.37 18.78 9.75
CA GLY A 48 -6.82 20.14 9.70
C GLY A 48 -6.89 20.90 11.03
N GLU A 49 -7.82 20.55 11.92
CA GLU A 49 -7.98 21.17 13.23
C GLU A 49 -6.91 20.66 14.21
N THR A 50 -6.76 19.35 14.32
CA THR A 50 -5.79 18.71 15.23
C THR A 50 -4.37 18.68 14.68
N LYS A 51 -4.17 19.00 13.38
CA LYS A 51 -2.90 18.88 12.66
C LYS A 51 -2.30 17.47 12.72
N GLY A 52 -3.17 16.46 12.74
CA GLY A 52 -2.81 15.03 12.86
C GLY A 52 -3.44 14.15 11.80
N ASN A 53 -2.84 12.99 11.62
CA ASN A 53 -3.41 11.92 10.82
C ASN A 53 -4.49 11.17 11.61
N GLU A 54 -5.41 10.50 10.91
CA GLU A 54 -6.40 9.63 11.53
C GLU A 54 -5.73 8.46 12.23
N GLU A 55 -6.10 8.25 13.49
CA GLU A 55 -5.61 7.13 14.30
C GLU A 55 -6.78 6.36 14.93
N VAL A 56 -6.60 5.05 15.01
CA VAL A 56 -7.48 4.13 15.77
C VAL A 56 -6.59 3.29 16.68
N ASP A 57 -6.90 3.26 17.97
CA ASP A 57 -6.12 2.56 19.00
C ASP A 57 -4.63 2.94 18.99
N GLY A 58 -4.32 4.23 18.74
CA GLY A 58 -2.96 4.77 18.72
C GLY A 58 -2.13 4.42 17.48
N LYS A 59 -2.75 3.86 16.43
CA LYS A 59 -2.12 3.55 15.14
C LYS A 59 -2.69 4.44 14.06
N GLU A 60 -1.83 4.98 13.20
CA GLU A 60 -2.29 5.58 11.94
C GLU A 60 -3.00 4.52 11.10
N VAL A 61 -4.14 4.89 10.51
CA VAL A 61 -4.99 3.95 9.78
C VAL A 61 -5.34 4.47 8.40
N LEU A 62 -5.54 3.52 7.48
CA LEU A 62 -6.06 3.78 6.15
C LEU A 62 -7.47 3.23 6.06
N ARG A 63 -8.39 3.99 5.50
CA ARG A 63 -9.77 3.54 5.34
C ARG A 63 -9.94 2.65 4.12
N ILE A 64 -10.52 1.47 4.35
CA ILE A 64 -11.08 0.60 3.32
C ILE A 64 -12.58 0.88 3.29
N LEU A 65 -13.09 1.33 2.16
CA LEU A 65 -14.51 1.62 1.98
C LEU A 65 -15.17 0.51 1.16
N GLU A 66 -16.50 0.45 1.18
CA GLU A 66 -17.25 -0.49 0.36
C GLU A 66 -18.24 0.25 -0.56
N PHE A 67 -18.13 -0.01 -1.86
CA PHE A 67 -19.02 0.50 -2.90
C PHE A 67 -19.80 -0.66 -3.54
N ASP A 68 -21.11 -0.60 -3.54
CA ASP A 68 -22.00 -1.56 -4.20
C ASP A 68 -22.12 -1.18 -5.68
N VAL A 69 -21.52 -1.97 -6.55
CA VAL A 69 -21.48 -1.74 -8.01
C VAL A 69 -22.89 -1.85 -8.61
N GLN A 70 -23.68 -2.80 -8.15
CA GLN A 70 -25.02 -3.03 -8.69
C GLN A 70 -25.98 -1.87 -8.38
N ASN A 71 -25.86 -1.29 -7.19
CA ASN A 71 -26.69 -0.18 -6.74
C ASN A 71 -26.03 1.19 -6.96
N GLU A 72 -24.81 1.24 -7.50
CA GLU A 72 -24.02 2.43 -7.80
C GLU A 72 -23.91 3.38 -6.59
N LYS A 73 -23.65 2.83 -5.40
CA LYS A 73 -23.61 3.64 -4.17
C LYS A 73 -22.64 3.09 -3.13
N TRP A 74 -22.18 4.00 -2.29
CA TRP A 74 -21.49 3.65 -1.06
C TRP A 74 -22.42 2.96 -0.10
N THR A 75 -21.98 1.84 0.48
CA THR A 75 -22.80 1.09 1.46
C THR A 75 -22.76 1.72 2.86
N GLY A 76 -21.78 2.59 3.12
CA GLY A 76 -21.48 3.13 4.44
C GLY A 76 -20.66 2.19 5.31
N ARG A 77 -20.29 1.02 4.80
CA ARG A 77 -19.44 0.04 5.50
C ARG A 77 -17.97 0.41 5.27
N SER A 78 -17.16 0.23 6.30
CA SER A 78 -15.72 0.49 6.22
C SER A 78 -14.94 -0.36 7.22
N TRP A 79 -13.66 -0.51 6.95
CA TRP A 79 -12.66 -1.11 7.83
C TRP A 79 -11.45 -0.21 7.89
N PHE A 80 -10.56 -0.45 8.85
CA PHE A 80 -9.34 0.32 9.02
C PHE A 80 -8.12 -0.59 8.91
N PHE A 81 -7.25 -0.30 7.95
CA PHE A 81 -5.94 -0.96 7.85
C PHE A 81 -4.93 -0.20 8.72
N PRO A 82 -4.42 -0.79 9.82
CA PRO A 82 -3.43 -0.14 10.66
C PRO A 82 -2.05 -0.19 10.01
N LEU A 83 -1.41 0.97 9.83
CA LEU A 83 -0.01 1.03 9.40
C LEU A 83 0.89 0.45 10.50
N GLU A 84 1.91 -0.31 10.10
CA GLU A 84 2.89 -0.88 11.04
C GLU A 84 3.72 0.20 11.72
N GLN A 85 4.06 1.24 10.97
CA GLN A 85 4.79 2.41 11.43
C GLN A 85 4.20 3.67 10.81
N LYS A 86 4.33 4.81 11.50
CA LYS A 86 3.96 6.11 10.95
C LYS A 86 4.80 6.43 9.73
N GLY A 87 4.14 6.99 8.72
CA GLY A 87 4.79 7.39 7.47
C GLY A 87 4.93 6.30 6.42
N LEU A 88 4.49 5.06 6.69
CA LEU A 88 4.32 4.05 5.66
C LEU A 88 3.12 4.38 4.77
N ALA A 89 3.10 3.76 3.60
CA ALA A 89 2.03 3.85 2.61
C ALA A 89 1.68 2.47 2.08
N ILE A 90 0.58 2.37 1.34
CA ILE A 90 0.27 1.15 0.59
C ILE A 90 0.62 1.33 -0.89
N GLY A 91 0.81 0.23 -1.61
CA GLY A 91 1.00 0.24 -3.06
C GLY A 91 -0.15 -0.43 -3.80
N ASP A 92 -0.80 -1.45 -3.22
CA ASP A 92 -1.93 -2.13 -3.85
C ASP A 92 -2.77 -2.90 -2.84
N PHE A 93 -3.96 -3.31 -3.29
CA PHE A 93 -4.93 -4.04 -2.48
C PHE A 93 -5.78 -4.98 -3.35
N ASN A 94 -5.74 -6.29 -3.10
CA ASN A 94 -6.54 -7.29 -3.83
C ASN A 94 -7.13 -8.36 -2.92
N MET A 95 -8.38 -8.79 -3.22
CA MET A 95 -9.04 -9.88 -2.47
C MET A 95 -8.48 -11.25 -2.85
N ILE A 96 -8.23 -12.09 -1.85
CA ILE A 96 -7.99 -13.53 -2.03
C ILE A 96 -9.32 -14.25 -2.11
N ASP A 97 -10.24 -13.92 -1.21
CA ASP A 97 -11.58 -14.48 -1.10
C ASP A 97 -12.55 -13.45 -0.49
N ALA A 98 -13.73 -13.87 -0.10
CA ALA A 98 -14.76 -12.94 0.43
C ALA A 98 -14.35 -12.21 1.71
N THR A 99 -13.33 -12.67 2.42
CA THR A 99 -12.95 -12.16 3.75
C THR A 99 -11.45 -11.95 3.94
N THR A 100 -10.63 -12.40 3.01
CA THR A 100 -9.18 -12.26 3.10
C THR A 100 -8.62 -11.52 1.89
N ALA A 101 -7.59 -10.71 2.12
CA ALA A 101 -6.98 -9.90 1.09
C ALA A 101 -5.46 -9.75 1.28
N LEU A 102 -4.81 -9.25 0.23
CA LEU A 102 -3.41 -8.84 0.22
C LEU A 102 -3.32 -7.33 0.08
N ILE A 103 -2.42 -6.72 0.86
CA ILE A 103 -2.08 -5.30 0.76
C ILE A 103 -0.57 -5.19 0.71
N ILE A 104 -0.05 -4.38 -0.22
CA ILE A 104 1.35 -3.96 -0.20
C ILE A 104 1.48 -2.82 0.80
N GLU A 105 2.29 -2.99 1.85
CA GLU A 105 2.64 -1.94 2.81
C GLU A 105 4.14 -1.65 2.70
N ARG A 106 4.50 -0.39 2.48
CA ARG A 106 5.86 0.01 2.12
C ARG A 106 6.31 1.35 2.69
N ASP A 107 7.62 1.50 2.87
CA ASP A 107 8.28 2.79 2.98
C ASP A 107 8.58 3.41 1.61
N ASN A 108 9.18 4.60 1.60
CA ASN A 108 9.58 5.30 0.39
C ASN A 108 11.07 5.11 0.05
N GLY A 109 11.77 4.24 0.77
CA GLY A 109 13.16 3.92 0.46
C GLY A 109 13.31 3.01 -0.76
N GLU A 110 14.49 3.01 -1.37
CA GLU A 110 14.82 2.19 -2.54
C GLU A 110 16.25 1.65 -2.46
N GLY A 111 16.48 0.50 -3.09
CA GLY A 111 17.80 -0.14 -3.14
C GLY A 111 18.21 -0.87 -1.87
N THR A 112 19.33 -1.58 -1.99
CA THR A 112 19.95 -2.41 -0.95
C THR A 112 21.23 -1.74 -0.41
N ALA A 113 21.73 -2.22 0.72
CA ALA A 113 22.88 -1.62 1.41
C ALA A 113 24.16 -1.60 0.58
N ASP A 114 24.37 -2.57 -0.30
CA ASP A 114 25.49 -2.64 -1.23
C ASP A 114 25.43 -1.58 -2.35
N ARG A 115 24.23 -0.98 -2.54
CA ARG A 115 23.98 0.09 -3.51
C ARG A 115 23.83 1.46 -2.84
N ALA A 116 24.15 1.58 -1.55
CA ALA A 116 24.07 2.84 -0.83
C ALA A 116 25.07 3.88 -1.39
N CYS A 117 24.64 5.14 -1.50
CA CYS A 117 25.52 6.23 -1.87
C CYS A 117 26.60 6.46 -0.81
N ALA A 118 27.86 6.61 -1.25
CA ALA A 118 28.92 7.10 -0.38
C ALA A 118 28.66 8.56 0.03
N ALA A 119 29.31 9.00 1.10
CA ALA A 119 29.17 10.37 1.59
C ALA A 119 29.53 11.38 0.48
N GLY A 120 28.56 12.25 0.13
CA GLY A 120 28.71 13.26 -0.92
C GLY A 120 28.54 12.74 -2.35
N GLN A 121 28.37 11.45 -2.57
CA GLN A 121 28.05 10.88 -3.88
C GLN A 121 26.66 11.33 -4.33
N LYS A 122 26.53 11.65 -5.61
CA LYS A 122 25.24 11.95 -6.28
C LYS A 122 25.22 11.22 -7.61
N GLY A 123 24.07 10.73 -8.00
CA GLY A 123 23.90 10.10 -9.30
C GLY A 123 22.90 8.93 -9.28
N PRO A 124 22.57 8.37 -10.44
CA PRO A 124 21.59 7.31 -10.57
C PRO A 124 22.10 5.93 -10.13
N ASP A 125 23.40 5.78 -9.89
CA ASP A 125 24.02 4.47 -9.62
C ASP A 125 23.98 4.04 -8.15
N CYS A 126 23.44 4.88 -7.26
CA CYS A 126 23.34 4.58 -5.84
C CYS A 126 22.10 5.20 -5.20
N PHE A 127 21.68 4.66 -4.04
CA PHE A 127 20.50 5.09 -3.32
C PHE A 127 20.85 5.82 -2.03
N HIS A 128 20.19 6.95 -1.77
CA HIS A 128 20.39 7.75 -0.55
C HIS A 128 19.48 7.29 0.60
N ASP A 129 18.25 6.91 0.29
CA ASP A 129 17.28 6.40 1.25
C ASP A 129 16.96 4.95 0.91
N LEU A 130 17.60 4.04 1.64
CA LEU A 130 17.48 2.62 1.37
C LEU A 130 16.12 2.07 1.82
N ALA A 131 15.63 1.07 1.11
CA ALA A 131 14.46 0.32 1.49
C ALA A 131 14.65 -0.39 2.84
N LYS A 132 13.70 -0.20 3.77
CA LYS A 132 13.72 -0.80 5.13
C LYS A 132 12.47 -1.59 5.43
N PHE A 133 11.37 -1.28 4.71
CA PHE A 133 10.09 -1.92 4.95
C PHE A 133 9.32 -2.10 3.64
N LYS A 134 9.22 -3.32 3.15
CA LYS A 134 8.46 -3.71 1.96
C LYS A 134 7.77 -5.04 2.26
N ARG A 135 6.43 -5.05 2.36
CA ARG A 135 5.68 -6.26 2.71
C ARG A 135 4.43 -6.44 1.87
N VAL A 136 4.12 -7.68 1.53
CA VAL A 136 2.76 -8.08 1.18
C VAL A 136 2.12 -8.60 2.47
N VAL A 137 1.11 -7.91 2.95
CA VAL A 137 0.42 -8.23 4.21
C VAL A 137 -0.90 -8.92 3.88
N LYS A 138 -1.14 -10.09 4.47
CA LYS A 138 -2.43 -10.76 4.42
C LYS A 138 -3.31 -10.28 5.57
N ILE A 139 -4.52 -9.83 5.23
CA ILE A 139 -5.50 -9.34 6.19
C ILE A 139 -6.78 -10.19 6.20
N GLU A 140 -7.51 -10.14 7.29
CA GLU A 140 -8.92 -10.53 7.37
C GLU A 140 -9.82 -9.30 7.55
N MET A 141 -10.82 -9.24 6.68
CA MET A 141 -11.84 -8.20 6.61
C MET A 141 -13.20 -8.88 6.68
N THR A 142 -13.85 -8.83 7.83
CA THR A 142 -15.06 -9.60 8.15
C THR A 142 -16.15 -8.74 8.79
N GLU A 143 -17.34 -9.27 8.96
CA GLU A 143 -18.40 -8.61 9.73
C GLU A 143 -18.01 -8.36 11.20
N ALA A 144 -17.21 -9.24 11.79
CA ALA A 144 -16.80 -9.11 13.19
C ALA A 144 -15.88 -7.91 13.44
N ASN A 145 -15.15 -7.47 12.42
CA ASN A 145 -14.28 -6.29 12.48
C ASN A 145 -14.77 -5.10 11.62
N LEU A 146 -16.02 -5.11 11.21
CA LEU A 146 -16.65 -3.97 10.55
C LEU A 146 -16.59 -2.72 11.45
N GLY A 147 -16.14 -1.59 10.87
CA GLY A 147 -15.92 -0.33 11.59
C GLY A 147 -14.73 -0.37 12.57
N LYS A 148 -13.86 -1.38 12.49
CA LYS A 148 -12.70 -1.59 13.36
C LYS A 148 -11.45 -1.88 12.55
N LEU A 149 -10.32 -2.08 13.24
CA LEU A 149 -9.08 -2.52 12.62
C LEU A 149 -9.26 -3.90 11.97
N VAL A 150 -8.77 -4.05 10.74
CA VAL A 150 -8.59 -5.37 10.12
C VAL A 150 -7.54 -6.17 10.88
N ARG A 151 -7.63 -7.49 10.83
CA ARG A 151 -6.65 -8.38 11.45
C ARG A 151 -5.55 -8.71 10.44
N LYS A 152 -4.30 -8.32 10.71
CA LYS A 152 -3.14 -8.80 9.96
C LYS A 152 -2.86 -10.25 10.40
N VAL A 153 -2.89 -11.20 9.46
CA VAL A 153 -2.77 -12.63 9.75
C VAL A 153 -1.48 -13.26 9.22
N GLY A 154 -0.70 -12.53 8.46
CA GLY A 154 0.60 -12.93 7.96
C GLY A 154 1.20 -11.89 7.02
N PHE A 155 2.45 -12.07 6.66
CA PHE A 155 3.11 -11.23 5.67
C PHE A 155 4.24 -11.96 4.95
N ILE A 156 4.59 -11.46 3.77
CA ILE A 156 5.82 -11.77 3.05
C ILE A 156 6.70 -10.53 3.13
N ASP A 157 7.93 -10.69 3.65
CA ASP A 157 8.94 -9.62 3.63
C ASP A 157 9.62 -9.61 2.26
N LEU A 158 9.30 -8.60 1.44
CA LEU A 158 9.82 -8.50 0.09
C LEU A 158 11.31 -8.17 0.03
N LEU A 159 11.91 -7.72 1.13
CA LEU A 159 13.35 -7.53 1.23
C LEU A 159 14.11 -8.84 1.55
N LYS A 160 13.37 -9.95 1.86
CA LYS A 160 13.94 -11.22 2.31
C LYS A 160 13.26 -12.42 1.68
N ILE A 161 12.95 -12.34 0.38
CA ILE A 161 12.35 -13.48 -0.33
C ILE A 161 13.38 -14.59 -0.43
N ALA A 162 13.07 -15.77 0.11
CA ALA A 162 13.97 -16.92 0.05
C ALA A 162 14.07 -17.44 -1.40
N ASP A 163 15.30 -17.60 -1.89
CA ASP A 163 15.63 -18.19 -3.19
C ASP A 163 16.76 -19.24 -3.06
N PRO A 164 16.56 -20.30 -2.26
CA PRO A 164 17.59 -21.28 -2.00
C PRO A 164 18.00 -22.09 -3.24
N GLU A 165 17.17 -22.14 -4.25
CA GLU A 165 17.42 -22.88 -5.49
C GLU A 165 17.97 -21.96 -6.61
N GLY A 166 18.17 -20.67 -6.37
CA GLY A 166 18.69 -19.71 -7.34
C GLY A 166 17.79 -19.53 -8.57
N LYS A 167 16.48 -19.49 -8.37
CA LYS A 167 15.49 -19.34 -9.46
C LYS A 167 15.37 -17.90 -9.98
N ALA A 168 15.76 -16.93 -9.17
CA ALA A 168 15.76 -15.54 -9.58
C ALA A 168 16.80 -15.33 -10.69
N LYS A 169 16.37 -14.73 -11.80
CA LYS A 169 17.25 -14.48 -12.95
C LYS A 169 18.31 -13.42 -12.67
N GLN A 170 18.04 -12.52 -11.74
CA GLN A 170 18.93 -11.43 -11.33
C GLN A 170 18.53 -10.91 -9.94
N GLY A 171 19.45 -10.25 -9.26
CA GLY A 171 19.20 -9.54 -8.01
C GLY A 171 19.25 -10.41 -6.74
N ALA A 172 19.29 -11.74 -6.86
CA ALA A 172 19.45 -12.59 -5.68
C ALA A 172 20.90 -12.57 -5.15
N ILE A 173 21.02 -12.50 -3.83
CA ILE A 173 22.30 -12.51 -3.11
C ILE A 173 22.22 -13.59 -2.02
N ASP A 174 23.13 -14.55 -2.05
CA ASP A 174 23.24 -15.61 -1.03
C ASP A 174 21.91 -16.34 -0.71
N GLY A 175 21.13 -16.66 -1.75
CA GLY A 175 19.86 -17.37 -1.61
C GLY A 175 18.69 -16.49 -1.13
N VAL A 176 18.84 -15.18 -1.18
CA VAL A 176 17.79 -14.19 -0.88
C VAL A 176 17.61 -13.28 -2.08
N LEU A 177 16.38 -13.10 -2.52
CA LEU A 177 15.98 -12.10 -3.50
C LEU A 177 15.37 -10.91 -2.77
N PRO A 178 16.05 -9.77 -2.63
CA PRO A 178 15.43 -8.53 -2.20
C PRO A 178 14.66 -7.90 -3.35
N PHE A 179 13.49 -7.32 -3.02
CA PHE A 179 12.67 -6.55 -3.94
C PHE A 179 12.49 -5.11 -3.40
N PRO A 180 13.55 -4.28 -3.45
CA PRO A 180 13.67 -3.02 -2.71
C PRO A 180 13.22 -1.81 -3.52
N PHE A 181 12.18 -1.94 -4.34
CA PHE A 181 11.74 -0.85 -5.21
C PHE A 181 10.86 0.16 -4.47
N PHE A 182 10.96 1.42 -4.88
CA PHE A 182 10.15 2.50 -4.34
C PHE A 182 8.68 2.32 -4.67
N THR A 183 8.38 1.95 -5.91
CA THR A 183 7.04 1.90 -6.50
C THR A 183 6.53 0.46 -6.64
N ILE A 184 6.51 -0.30 -5.55
CA ILE A 184 5.86 -1.62 -5.56
C ILE A 184 4.35 -1.37 -5.49
N GLU A 185 3.65 -1.53 -6.62
CA GLU A 185 2.29 -1.05 -6.81
C GLU A 185 1.34 -2.11 -7.39
N ASN A 186 1.76 -3.37 -7.45
CA ASN A 186 0.92 -4.43 -7.94
C ASN A 186 1.09 -5.70 -7.11
N VAL A 187 -0.02 -6.25 -6.60
CA VAL A 187 -0.09 -7.60 -6.03
C VAL A 187 -1.35 -8.29 -6.50
N ASP A 188 -1.23 -9.51 -7.02
CA ASP A 188 -2.41 -10.30 -7.39
C ASP A 188 -2.20 -11.79 -7.09
N VAL A 189 -3.30 -12.53 -6.96
CA VAL A 189 -3.33 -13.97 -6.73
C VAL A 189 -3.40 -14.71 -8.06
N VAL A 190 -2.28 -15.32 -8.46
CA VAL A 190 -2.18 -16.07 -9.72
C VAL A 190 -2.77 -17.48 -9.59
N ASP A 191 -2.45 -18.15 -8.50
CA ASP A 191 -2.96 -19.50 -8.20
C ASP A 191 -3.23 -19.63 -6.70
N ARG A 192 -4.49 -19.53 -6.35
CA ARG A 192 -4.94 -19.59 -4.98
C ARG A 192 -4.70 -20.95 -4.32
N ALA A 193 -4.88 -22.04 -5.09
CA ALA A 193 -4.77 -23.40 -4.57
C ALA A 193 -3.32 -23.72 -4.15
N ASN A 194 -2.35 -23.19 -4.90
CA ASN A 194 -0.92 -23.37 -4.65
C ASN A 194 -0.28 -22.19 -3.93
N GLY A 195 -1.06 -21.15 -3.57
CA GLY A 195 -0.57 -19.97 -2.87
C GLY A 195 0.38 -19.10 -3.70
N ILE A 196 0.21 -19.07 -5.04
CA ILE A 196 1.07 -18.29 -5.93
C ILE A 196 0.50 -16.88 -6.09
N ILE A 197 1.33 -15.89 -5.83
CA ILE A 197 1.04 -14.48 -6.08
C ILE A 197 2.05 -13.88 -7.05
N VAL A 198 1.69 -12.80 -7.70
CA VAL A 198 2.60 -11.93 -8.45
C VAL A 198 2.72 -10.60 -7.71
N VAL A 199 3.93 -10.05 -7.70
CA VAL A 199 4.22 -8.71 -7.20
C VAL A 199 4.99 -7.97 -8.28
N GLY A 200 4.58 -6.75 -8.58
CA GLY A 200 5.22 -5.91 -9.58
C GLY A 200 5.50 -4.51 -9.05
N ASN A 201 6.48 -3.85 -9.66
CA ASN A 201 6.72 -2.43 -9.45
C ASN A 201 6.41 -1.65 -10.74
N ASP A 202 5.94 -0.43 -10.57
CA ASP A 202 5.90 0.56 -11.64
C ASP A 202 7.31 1.15 -11.84
N ASN A 203 7.72 1.32 -13.10
CA ASN A 203 9.00 1.94 -13.43
C ASN A 203 8.90 3.47 -13.59
N ASN A 204 7.72 4.06 -13.37
CA ASN A 204 7.46 5.50 -13.47
C ASN A 204 7.89 6.14 -14.80
N LEU A 205 7.86 5.39 -15.92
CA LEU A 205 8.20 5.98 -17.22
C LEU A 205 7.32 7.20 -17.54
N PRO A 206 7.87 8.31 -18.04
CA PRO A 206 9.28 8.55 -18.37
C PRO A 206 10.12 9.19 -17.24
N PHE A 207 9.64 9.17 -16.00
CA PHE A 207 10.21 9.94 -14.89
C PHE A 207 11.23 9.16 -14.04
N SER A 208 11.28 7.84 -14.16
CA SER A 208 12.35 7.04 -13.56
C SER A 208 13.57 7.03 -14.48
N SER A 209 14.69 7.41 -13.96
CA SER A 209 16.00 7.33 -14.61
C SER A 209 16.68 6.02 -14.29
#